data_a81e03d8129d6ecdec3fa2b370e2fe35
#
_entry.id   a81e03d8129d6ecdec3fa2b370e2fe35
#
_cell.length_a   1.000
_cell.length_b   1.000
_cell.length_c   1.000
_cell.angle_alpha   90.00
_cell.angle_beta   90.00
_cell.angle_gamma   90.00
#
_symmetry.space_group_name_H-M   'P 1'
#
loop_
_entity.id
_entity.type
_entity.pdbx_description
1 polymer ?
#
loop_
_entity_poly.entity_id
_entity_poly.type
_entity_poly.pdbx_seq_one_letter_code
_entity_poly.pdbx_strand_id
1 'polypeptide(L)'
;MSWCSSPDAVFHLAATGLLLQIAVPCLCSAAMNTHTRQPISHPTAEHLLAWYDRHHRELPWRTSPAMAAQGKRADPYHVWLSEVMLQQTTVQAVKPYFLKFLAAWPDVNDLAAAPVEDVMAAWAGLGYYARARNLKKCAEAVAREHGGVFPDTEEGLKELPGIGDYTAAAVAAIAFNRQAAVMDGNVERVISRLFVIDAPLPGSKPAMKAKVAALTPADRPGDFAQAMMDLGATICTPKRPACALCPFNGACLALARDEPERFPVKAAKKAKPVRLGAAFVAVNTSGEILLRRRIDSGLLGGMTEVPTTAWTARMDGGTDASHAPFVAGWQAAGVIVHVFTHFELRLTVYRAQVPDGLQTGPDDGWWEPVTNLDAQALPTVMKKVITQAIPSACRPENRN
;
A
#
# COMPACT_ATOMS: atom_id res chain seq x y z
N MET A 1 -11.83 42.51 37.52
CA MET A 1 -13.09 42.66 38.29
C MET A 1 -13.54 41.25 38.56
N SER A 2 -13.07 40.60 39.56
CA SER A 2 -13.51 40.55 40.96
C SER A 2 -15.02 40.29 41.08
N TRP A 3 -15.37 39.06 41.44
CA TRP A 3 -16.33 38.76 42.49
C TRP A 3 -16.17 37.28 42.89
N CYS A 4 -15.58 37.13 44.03
CA CYS A 4 -15.57 35.94 44.88
C CYS A 4 -16.52 36.24 46.04
N SER A 5 -17.03 35.22 46.70
CA SER A 5 -17.85 35.16 47.93
C SER A 5 -19.30 34.77 47.65
N SER A 6 -19.86 33.74 48.25
CA SER A 6 -19.99 33.46 49.68
C SER A 6 -20.33 32.00 49.93
N PRO A 7 -19.91 31.39 51.04
CA PRO A 7 -20.46 30.13 51.56
C PRO A 7 -21.67 30.42 52.45
N ASP A 8 -22.42 29.37 52.81
CA ASP A 8 -23.53 29.30 53.81
C ASP A 8 -24.96 29.40 53.22
N ALA A 9 -25.46 28.26 52.85
CA ALA A 9 -26.94 28.02 52.88
C ALA A 9 -27.26 27.13 54.09
N VAL A 10 -27.64 27.78 55.19
CA VAL A 10 -28.24 27.11 56.36
C VAL A 10 -29.73 27.01 56.12
N PHE A 11 -30.24 25.78 55.96
CA PHE A 11 -31.69 25.53 56.00
C PHE A 11 -32.16 25.27 57.46
N HIS A 12 -32.93 26.21 58.06
CA HIS A 12 -33.64 25.98 59.32
C HIS A 12 -34.95 25.22 59.03
N LEU A 13 -35.07 24.04 59.59
CA LEU A 13 -36.37 23.39 59.83
C LEU A 13 -36.55 23.31 61.35
N ALA A 14 -37.47 24.11 61.86
CA ALA A 14 -37.90 24.06 63.25
C ALA A 14 -39.03 23.06 63.43
N ALA A 15 -38.79 21.97 64.18
CA ALA A 15 -39.77 21.27 64.96
C ALA A 15 -39.08 20.32 65.98
N THR A 16 -39.29 20.65 67.26
CA THR A 16 -39.12 19.77 68.44
C THR A 16 -37.80 19.08 68.70
N GLY A 17 -36.95 19.74 69.43
CA GLY A 17 -36.15 19.24 70.54
C GLY A 17 -35.40 17.89 70.39
N LEU A 18 -34.32 17.88 69.63
CA LEU A 18 -33.10 17.10 69.94
C LEU A 18 -32.01 17.46 68.91
N LEU A 19 -31.00 18.17 69.34
CA LEU A 19 -29.83 18.45 68.52
C LEU A 19 -28.92 17.22 68.47
N LEU A 20 -29.03 16.42 67.39
CA LEU A 20 -28.04 15.41 67.08
C LEU A 20 -27.13 15.99 65.99
N GLN A 21 -25.94 16.43 66.35
CA GLN A 21 -24.91 16.80 65.35
C GLN A 21 -24.37 15.54 64.71
N ILE A 22 -24.84 15.24 63.50
CA ILE A 22 -24.21 14.23 62.66
C ILE A 22 -23.21 14.94 61.76
N ALA A 23 -21.93 14.82 62.09
CA ALA A 23 -20.86 15.19 61.17
C ALA A 23 -20.84 14.20 60.00
N VAL A 24 -21.27 14.66 58.81
CA VAL A 24 -21.11 13.91 57.56
C VAL A 24 -19.72 14.19 57.05
N PRO A 25 -18.80 13.21 56.96
CA PRO A 25 -17.51 13.45 56.33
C PRO A 25 -17.74 13.67 54.85
N CYS A 26 -17.34 14.83 54.35
CA CYS A 26 -17.30 15.17 52.94
C CYS A 26 -16.26 14.28 52.23
N LEU A 27 -16.68 13.13 51.69
CA LEU A 27 -15.90 12.26 50.83
C LEU A 27 -15.92 12.81 49.39
N CYS A 28 -15.23 13.94 49.20
CA CYS A 28 -14.87 14.44 47.85
C CYS A 28 -13.38 14.67 47.78
N SER A 29 -12.61 13.61 47.75
CA SER A 29 -11.24 13.61 47.26
C SER A 29 -11.05 12.36 46.40
N ALA A 30 -11.81 12.28 45.29
CA ALA A 30 -11.36 11.52 44.16
C ALA A 30 -10.14 12.28 43.60
N ALA A 31 -8.95 11.86 43.99
CA ALA A 31 -7.73 12.28 43.34
C ALA A 31 -7.87 11.84 41.87
N MET A 32 -8.27 12.79 41.00
CA MET A 32 -7.99 12.68 39.59
C MET A 32 -6.49 12.53 39.46
N ASN A 33 -6.06 11.30 39.20
CA ASN A 33 -4.71 11.01 38.78
C ASN A 33 -4.55 11.64 37.39
N THR A 34 -4.37 12.94 37.33
CA THR A 34 -3.84 13.64 36.20
C THR A 34 -2.39 13.17 36.09
N HIS A 35 -2.21 12.07 35.32
CA HIS A 35 -0.91 11.81 34.75
C HIS A 35 -0.57 13.04 33.90
N THR A 36 -0.01 14.05 34.50
CA THR A 36 0.72 15.13 33.83
C THR A 36 1.87 14.46 33.11
N ARG A 37 1.61 14.12 31.81
CA ARG A 37 2.69 13.71 30.90
C ARG A 37 3.72 14.84 30.97
N GLN A 38 4.89 14.52 31.50
CA GLN A 38 6.02 15.45 31.42
C GLN A 38 6.22 15.83 29.94
N PRO A 39 6.42 17.11 29.62
CA PRO A 39 6.66 17.51 28.25
C PRO A 39 7.91 16.80 27.77
N ILE A 40 7.72 15.94 26.72
CA ILE A 40 8.81 15.23 26.07
C ILE A 40 9.61 16.29 25.33
N SER A 41 10.82 16.57 25.77
CA SER A 41 11.69 17.57 25.14
C SER A 41 12.25 17.12 23.80
N HIS A 42 12.40 15.80 23.61
CA HIS A 42 12.93 15.19 22.39
C HIS A 42 12.19 13.90 22.05
N PRO A 43 11.96 13.60 20.75
CA PRO A 43 11.40 12.32 20.35
C PRO A 43 12.42 11.21 20.60
N THR A 44 12.02 10.13 21.27
CA THR A 44 12.87 8.97 21.50
C THR A 44 12.20 7.69 20.98
N ALA A 45 13.01 6.69 20.63
CA ALA A 45 12.51 5.38 20.24
C ALA A 45 11.68 4.73 21.34
N GLU A 46 12.06 4.90 22.60
CA GLU A 46 11.40 4.32 23.78
C GLU A 46 9.93 4.73 23.89
N HIS A 47 9.62 6.02 23.70
CA HIS A 47 8.24 6.49 23.74
C HIS A 47 7.38 5.85 22.64
N LEU A 48 7.95 5.69 21.44
CA LEU A 48 7.25 5.06 20.31
C LEU A 48 7.08 3.55 20.53
N LEU A 49 8.12 2.86 20.99
CA LEU A 49 8.07 1.43 21.27
C LEU A 49 7.07 1.09 22.38
N ALA A 50 7.07 1.89 23.47
CA ALA A 50 6.08 1.73 24.54
C ALA A 50 4.63 1.94 24.07
N TRP A 51 4.40 2.81 23.09
CA TRP A 51 3.10 2.94 22.42
C TRP A 51 2.82 1.75 21.52
N TYR A 52 3.79 1.30 20.73
CA TYR A 52 3.67 0.18 19.80
C TYR A 52 3.33 -1.13 20.50
N ASP A 53 3.94 -1.40 21.63
CA ASP A 53 3.67 -2.60 22.44
C ASP A 53 2.19 -2.75 22.79
N ARG A 54 1.45 -1.64 22.92
CA ARG A 54 0.03 -1.60 23.28
C ARG A 54 -0.93 -1.40 22.11
N HIS A 55 -0.44 -0.83 20.99
CA HIS A 55 -1.30 -0.33 19.91
C HIS A 55 -0.89 -0.82 18.52
N HIS A 56 0.04 -1.80 18.42
CA HIS A 56 0.45 -2.36 17.14
C HIS A 56 -0.73 -2.92 16.36
N ARG A 57 -0.67 -2.84 15.02
CA ARG A 57 -1.68 -3.44 14.16
C ARG A 57 -1.41 -4.94 14.02
N GLU A 58 -2.45 -5.75 14.19
CA GLU A 58 -2.41 -7.18 13.87
C GLU A 58 -2.54 -7.38 12.36
N LEU A 59 -1.47 -7.86 11.75
CA LEU A 59 -1.41 -8.12 10.30
C LEU A 59 -0.84 -9.51 10.04
N PRO A 60 -1.33 -10.26 9.02
CA PRO A 60 -0.95 -11.65 8.78
C PRO A 60 0.56 -11.89 8.60
N TRP A 61 1.29 -10.85 8.17
CA TRP A 61 2.74 -10.88 7.92
C TRP A 61 3.58 -10.36 9.08
N ARG A 62 2.98 -10.08 10.24
CA ARG A 62 3.69 -9.52 11.39
C ARG A 62 3.83 -10.50 12.54
N THR A 63 4.97 -10.46 13.16
CA THR A 63 5.18 -11.02 14.51
C THR A 63 4.87 -9.92 15.51
N SER A 64 3.97 -10.19 16.47
CA SER A 64 3.63 -9.20 17.51
C SER A 64 4.80 -8.99 18.49
N PRO A 65 4.88 -7.82 19.18
CA PRO A 65 5.90 -7.59 20.20
C PRO A 65 5.92 -8.69 21.30
N ALA A 66 4.75 -9.18 21.69
CA ALA A 66 4.65 -10.26 22.68
C ALA A 66 5.24 -11.58 22.17
N MET A 67 5.05 -11.91 20.89
CA MET A 67 5.67 -13.10 20.28
C MET A 67 7.17 -12.92 20.08
N ALA A 68 7.60 -11.70 19.70
CA ALA A 68 9.02 -11.37 19.57
C ALA A 68 9.75 -11.47 20.91
N ALA A 69 9.14 -11.04 22.01
CA ALA A 69 9.66 -11.18 23.37
C ALA A 69 9.80 -12.65 23.80
N GLN A 70 9.02 -13.57 23.21
CA GLN A 70 9.14 -15.03 23.39
C GLN A 70 10.18 -15.66 22.45
N GLY A 71 10.94 -14.86 21.70
CA GLY A 71 11.98 -15.32 20.78
C GLY A 71 11.48 -15.67 19.37
N LYS A 72 10.20 -15.48 19.05
CA LYS A 72 9.70 -15.72 17.70
C LYS A 72 10.18 -14.60 16.78
N ARG A 73 10.86 -14.97 15.69
CA ARG A 73 11.30 -14.01 14.66
C ARG A 73 10.29 -13.92 13.53
N ALA A 74 10.23 -12.78 12.88
CA ALA A 74 9.47 -12.62 11.66
C ALA A 74 10.12 -13.43 10.53
N ASP A 75 9.29 -14.11 9.73
CA ASP A 75 9.75 -14.86 8.56
C ASP A 75 10.19 -13.89 7.45
N PRO A 76 11.43 -13.96 6.95
CA PRO A 76 11.92 -13.06 5.90
C PRO A 76 11.11 -13.12 4.61
N TYR A 77 10.60 -14.30 4.23
CA TYR A 77 9.74 -14.48 3.07
C TYR A 77 8.41 -13.74 3.24
N HIS A 78 7.78 -13.89 4.41
CA HIS A 78 6.53 -13.19 4.71
C HIS A 78 6.70 -11.67 4.74
N VAL A 79 7.79 -11.18 5.35
CA VAL A 79 8.09 -9.74 5.40
C VAL A 79 8.31 -9.21 3.99
N TRP A 80 9.21 -9.82 3.22
CA TRP A 80 9.52 -9.42 1.85
C TRP A 80 8.28 -9.42 0.95
N LEU A 81 7.50 -10.52 0.95
CA LEU A 81 6.28 -10.65 0.15
C LEU A 81 5.29 -9.52 0.46
N SER A 82 5.05 -9.26 1.75
CA SER A 82 4.14 -8.20 2.18
C SER A 82 4.63 -6.81 1.79
N GLU A 83 5.93 -6.53 1.96
CA GLU A 83 6.52 -5.23 1.61
C GLU A 83 6.43 -4.96 0.10
N VAL A 84 6.63 -5.98 -0.74
CA VAL A 84 6.44 -5.85 -2.19
C VAL A 84 4.96 -5.64 -2.53
N MET A 85 4.04 -6.37 -1.91
CA MET A 85 2.60 -6.23 -2.16
C MET A 85 2.04 -4.88 -1.71
N LEU A 86 2.57 -4.32 -0.61
CA LEU A 86 2.13 -3.04 -0.04
C LEU A 86 2.61 -1.81 -0.83
N GLN A 87 3.58 -1.96 -1.74
CA GLN A 87 4.00 -0.84 -2.58
C GLN A 87 2.81 -0.28 -3.39
N GLN A 88 2.39 0.95 -3.08
CA GLN A 88 1.28 1.66 -3.73
C GLN A 88 -0.09 0.92 -3.65
N THR A 89 -0.25 0.04 -2.66
CA THR A 89 -1.48 -0.74 -2.43
C THR A 89 -1.87 -0.65 -0.95
N THR A 90 -3.17 -0.69 -0.66
CA THR A 90 -3.67 -0.58 0.71
C THR A 90 -3.57 -1.93 1.44
N VAL A 91 -3.43 -1.89 2.78
CA VAL A 91 -3.42 -3.09 3.63
C VAL A 91 -4.66 -3.96 3.41
N GLN A 92 -5.83 -3.36 3.28
CA GLN A 92 -7.08 -4.10 3.05
C GLN A 92 -7.08 -4.88 1.74
N ALA A 93 -6.55 -4.27 0.67
CA ALA A 93 -6.44 -4.95 -0.62
C ALA A 93 -5.37 -6.06 -0.59
N VAL A 94 -4.28 -5.88 0.16
CA VAL A 94 -3.16 -6.85 0.22
C VAL A 94 -3.50 -8.09 1.04
N LYS A 95 -4.24 -7.97 2.15
CA LYS A 95 -4.52 -9.11 3.04
C LYS A 95 -4.98 -10.39 2.32
N PRO A 96 -6.04 -10.37 1.49
CA PRO A 96 -6.50 -11.59 0.80
C PRO A 96 -5.47 -12.13 -0.20
N TYR A 97 -4.72 -11.27 -0.89
CA TYR A 97 -3.67 -11.70 -1.82
C TYR A 97 -2.50 -12.35 -1.09
N PHE A 98 -2.06 -11.78 0.01
CA PHE A 98 -1.00 -12.34 0.85
C PHE A 98 -1.34 -13.75 1.30
N LEU A 99 -2.54 -13.96 1.84
CA LEU A 99 -3.00 -15.29 2.28
C LEU A 99 -3.12 -16.26 1.10
N LYS A 100 -3.63 -15.80 -0.06
CA LYS A 100 -3.67 -16.61 -1.29
C LYS A 100 -2.28 -17.05 -1.74
N PHE A 101 -1.31 -16.14 -1.71
CA PHE A 101 0.07 -16.46 -2.10
C PHE A 101 0.72 -17.45 -1.15
N LEU A 102 0.55 -17.30 0.15
CA LEU A 102 1.08 -18.27 1.13
C LEU A 102 0.41 -19.65 1.03
N ALA A 103 -0.87 -19.69 0.68
CA ALA A 103 -1.56 -20.97 0.46
C ALA A 103 -1.06 -21.71 -0.80
N ALA A 104 -0.68 -20.94 -1.86
CA ALA A 104 -0.19 -21.50 -3.10
C ALA A 104 1.33 -21.79 -3.04
N TRP A 105 2.09 -20.92 -2.41
CA TRP A 105 3.55 -20.95 -2.32
C TRP A 105 3.99 -20.60 -0.89
N PRO A 106 4.04 -21.59 0.01
CA PRO A 106 4.34 -21.39 1.44
C PRO A 106 5.72 -20.79 1.72
N ASP A 107 6.69 -21.03 0.82
CA ASP A 107 8.04 -20.49 0.95
C ASP A 107 8.59 -19.91 -0.38
N VAL A 108 9.80 -19.38 -0.32
CA VAL A 108 10.45 -18.74 -1.46
C VAL A 108 10.83 -19.74 -2.57
N ASN A 109 11.11 -21.01 -2.22
CA ASN A 109 11.48 -22.04 -3.20
C ASN A 109 10.25 -22.49 -3.99
N ASP A 110 9.10 -22.64 -3.32
CA ASP A 110 7.83 -22.92 -3.98
C ASP A 110 7.45 -21.81 -4.96
N LEU A 111 7.59 -20.54 -4.54
CA LEU A 111 7.36 -19.40 -5.41
C LEU A 111 8.38 -19.35 -6.57
N ALA A 112 9.65 -19.72 -6.32
CA ALA A 112 10.67 -19.79 -7.36
C ALA A 112 10.41 -20.91 -8.38
N ALA A 113 9.82 -22.02 -7.98
CA ALA A 113 9.48 -23.13 -8.87
C ALA A 113 8.20 -22.91 -9.68
N ALA A 114 7.33 -22.00 -9.24
CA ALA A 114 6.04 -21.74 -9.89
C ALA A 114 6.20 -21.19 -11.31
N PRO A 115 5.31 -21.55 -12.27
CA PRO A 115 5.23 -20.88 -13.57
C PRO A 115 4.98 -19.38 -13.40
N VAL A 116 5.63 -18.55 -14.21
CA VAL A 116 5.46 -17.08 -14.13
C VAL A 116 4.02 -16.66 -14.41
N GLU A 117 3.33 -17.40 -15.27
CA GLU A 117 1.93 -17.20 -15.63
C GLU A 117 1.02 -17.32 -14.41
N ASP A 118 1.23 -18.32 -13.57
CA ASP A 118 0.45 -18.57 -12.36
C ASP A 118 0.66 -17.44 -11.34
N VAL A 119 1.90 -16.98 -11.17
CA VAL A 119 2.23 -15.85 -10.32
C VAL A 119 1.56 -14.56 -10.81
N MET A 120 1.59 -14.32 -12.13
CA MET A 120 0.95 -13.17 -12.75
C MET A 120 -0.58 -13.22 -12.63
N ALA A 121 -1.19 -14.39 -12.82
CA ALA A 121 -2.63 -14.61 -12.64
C ALA A 121 -3.05 -14.43 -11.17
N ALA A 122 -2.27 -14.97 -10.23
CA ALA A 122 -2.52 -14.78 -8.80
C ALA A 122 -2.41 -13.32 -8.35
N TRP A 123 -1.55 -12.52 -9.02
CA TRP A 123 -1.34 -11.09 -8.75
C TRP A 123 -2.40 -10.19 -9.41
N ALA A 124 -3.19 -10.72 -10.36
CA ALA A 124 -4.13 -9.91 -11.13
C ALA A 124 -5.10 -9.16 -10.22
N GLY A 125 -5.19 -7.83 -10.41
CA GLY A 125 -5.99 -6.92 -9.56
C GLY A 125 -5.19 -6.04 -8.61
N LEU A 126 -3.99 -6.43 -8.15
CA LEU A 126 -3.13 -5.59 -7.31
C LEU A 126 -2.48 -4.42 -8.06
N GLY A 127 -2.43 -4.49 -9.39
CA GLY A 127 -1.79 -3.46 -10.22
C GLY A 127 -0.26 -3.44 -10.12
N TYR A 128 0.38 -2.52 -10.88
CA TYR A 128 1.85 -2.38 -10.91
C TYR A 128 2.57 -3.71 -11.15
N TYR A 129 2.19 -4.41 -12.20
CA TYR A 129 2.55 -5.80 -12.49
C TYR A 129 4.07 -6.06 -12.66
N ALA A 130 4.87 -5.02 -12.87
CA ALA A 130 6.33 -5.12 -12.78
C ALA A 130 6.80 -5.65 -11.41
N ARG A 131 6.01 -5.42 -10.34
CA ARG A 131 6.30 -5.97 -9.02
C ARG A 131 6.18 -7.50 -9.01
N ALA A 132 5.14 -8.06 -9.62
CA ALA A 132 4.96 -9.51 -9.71
C ALA A 132 6.10 -10.19 -10.50
N ARG A 133 6.50 -9.59 -11.63
CA ARG A 133 7.65 -10.09 -12.39
C ARG A 133 8.94 -10.04 -11.59
N ASN A 134 9.19 -8.92 -10.92
CA ASN A 134 10.38 -8.77 -10.08
C ASN A 134 10.31 -9.67 -8.84
N LEU A 135 9.13 -9.87 -8.27
CA LEU A 135 8.90 -10.83 -7.17
C LEU A 135 9.33 -12.24 -7.59
N LYS A 136 8.87 -12.70 -8.76
CA LYS A 136 9.25 -14.01 -9.32
C LYS A 136 10.75 -14.12 -9.55
N LYS A 137 11.36 -13.13 -10.23
CA LYS A 137 12.82 -13.09 -10.46
C LYS A 137 13.61 -13.05 -9.16
N CYS A 138 13.13 -12.34 -8.15
CA CYS A 138 13.77 -12.30 -6.83
C CYS A 138 13.71 -13.66 -6.14
N ALA A 139 12.54 -14.33 -6.16
CA ALA A 139 12.41 -15.68 -5.61
C ALA A 139 13.38 -16.67 -6.29
N GLU A 140 13.49 -16.62 -7.63
CA GLU A 140 14.42 -17.43 -8.41
C GLU A 140 15.89 -17.17 -8.01
N ALA A 141 16.25 -15.89 -7.83
CA ALA A 141 17.60 -15.50 -7.40
C ALA A 141 17.90 -16.03 -5.97
N VAL A 142 16.97 -15.84 -5.03
CA VAL A 142 17.12 -16.34 -3.65
C VAL A 142 17.26 -17.86 -3.63
N ALA A 143 16.43 -18.60 -4.38
CA ALA A 143 16.51 -20.05 -4.44
C ALA A 143 17.81 -20.53 -5.06
N ARG A 144 18.24 -19.96 -6.21
CA ARG A 144 19.38 -20.41 -6.98
C ARG A 144 20.73 -19.97 -6.39
N GLU A 145 20.82 -18.72 -5.94
CA GLU A 145 22.08 -18.06 -5.59
C GLU A 145 22.34 -18.04 -4.08
N HIS A 146 21.25 -18.14 -3.29
CA HIS A 146 21.32 -18.10 -1.82
C HIS A 146 20.72 -19.32 -1.14
N GLY A 147 20.43 -20.41 -1.89
CA GLY A 147 19.91 -21.67 -1.33
C GLY A 147 18.57 -21.55 -0.60
N GLY A 148 17.73 -20.59 -1.02
CA GLY A 148 16.43 -20.32 -0.41
C GLY A 148 16.47 -19.45 0.87
N VAL A 149 17.63 -18.87 1.20
CA VAL A 149 17.83 -18.01 2.38
C VAL A 149 18.07 -16.57 1.95
N PHE A 150 17.26 -15.64 2.45
CA PHE A 150 17.46 -14.20 2.17
C PHE A 150 18.73 -13.67 2.83
N PRO A 151 19.53 -12.82 2.13
CA PRO A 151 20.58 -12.04 2.77
C PRO A 151 20.03 -11.20 3.94
N ASP A 152 20.82 -11.05 5.00
CA ASP A 152 20.38 -10.38 6.23
C ASP A 152 20.83 -8.92 6.35
N THR A 153 21.50 -8.39 5.33
CA THR A 153 21.99 -6.99 5.27
C THR A 153 21.29 -6.20 4.18
N GLU A 154 21.22 -4.87 4.35
CA GLU A 154 20.67 -3.98 3.30
C GLU A 154 21.42 -4.13 1.97
N GLU A 155 22.75 -4.25 2.03
CA GLU A 155 23.62 -4.38 0.85
C GLU A 155 23.29 -5.65 0.09
N GLY A 156 23.29 -6.81 0.75
CA GLY A 156 22.99 -8.09 0.12
C GLY A 156 21.55 -8.17 -0.41
N LEU A 157 20.60 -7.60 0.33
CA LEU A 157 19.20 -7.52 -0.14
C LEU A 157 19.05 -6.66 -1.40
N LYS A 158 19.82 -5.58 -1.56
CA LYS A 158 19.76 -4.72 -2.75
C LYS A 158 20.31 -5.37 -4.03
N GLU A 159 21.09 -6.41 -3.91
CA GLU A 159 21.57 -7.19 -5.05
C GLU A 159 20.46 -8.03 -5.69
N LEU A 160 19.37 -8.30 -4.94
CA LEU A 160 18.25 -9.09 -5.42
C LEU A 160 17.36 -8.31 -6.39
N PRO A 161 16.84 -8.96 -7.45
CA PRO A 161 15.97 -8.33 -8.45
C PRO A 161 14.75 -7.64 -7.84
N GLY A 162 14.57 -6.34 -8.12
CA GLY A 162 13.40 -5.57 -7.70
C GLY A 162 13.39 -5.12 -6.24
N ILE A 163 14.44 -5.39 -5.49
CA ILE A 163 14.63 -4.87 -4.13
C ILE A 163 15.37 -3.54 -4.19
N GLY A 164 14.66 -2.47 -3.86
CA GLY A 164 15.22 -1.12 -3.72
C GLY A 164 15.54 -0.77 -2.27
N ASP A 165 16.09 0.46 -2.06
CA ASP A 165 16.51 0.95 -0.75
C ASP A 165 15.47 0.77 0.37
N TYR A 166 14.19 1.05 0.07
CA TYR A 166 13.12 0.89 1.05
C TYR A 166 12.91 -0.58 1.46
N THR A 167 12.75 -1.45 0.46
CA THR A 167 12.43 -2.88 0.73
C THR A 167 13.61 -3.56 1.41
N ALA A 168 14.85 -3.25 1.01
CA ALA A 168 16.06 -3.76 1.66
C ALA A 168 16.12 -3.35 3.14
N ALA A 169 15.94 -2.07 3.43
CA ALA A 169 15.93 -1.57 4.81
C ALA A 169 14.81 -2.19 5.64
N ALA A 170 13.59 -2.33 5.07
CA ALA A 170 12.44 -2.90 5.76
C ALA A 170 12.66 -4.39 6.10
N VAL A 171 13.13 -5.20 5.14
CA VAL A 171 13.42 -6.61 5.37
C VAL A 171 14.58 -6.78 6.38
N ALA A 172 15.67 -6.01 6.22
CA ALA A 172 16.80 -6.06 7.15
C ALA A 172 16.38 -5.72 8.59
N ALA A 173 15.57 -4.68 8.77
CA ALA A 173 15.11 -4.29 10.11
C ALA A 173 14.09 -5.27 10.69
N ILE A 174 13.06 -5.63 9.94
CA ILE A 174 11.90 -6.37 10.47
C ILE A 174 12.19 -7.86 10.61
N ALA A 175 12.83 -8.48 9.60
CA ALA A 175 13.10 -9.91 9.63
C ALA A 175 14.42 -10.27 10.36
N PHE A 176 15.43 -9.42 10.23
CA PHE A 176 16.77 -9.72 10.72
C PHE A 176 17.23 -8.83 11.88
N ASN A 177 16.37 -7.91 12.33
CA ASN A 177 16.67 -6.98 13.43
C ASN A 177 17.96 -6.17 13.21
N ARG A 178 18.25 -5.81 11.94
CA ARG A 178 19.38 -4.96 11.60
C ARG A 178 18.98 -3.49 11.76
N GLN A 179 19.87 -2.66 12.29
CA GLN A 179 19.64 -1.23 12.45
C GLN A 179 19.62 -0.55 11.07
N ALA A 180 18.44 -0.38 10.50
CA ALA A 180 18.22 0.20 9.17
C ALA A 180 17.19 1.32 9.19
N ALA A 181 17.42 2.37 8.41
CA ALA A 181 16.52 3.54 8.33
C ALA A 181 15.37 3.27 7.35
N VAL A 182 14.28 2.70 7.85
CA VAL A 182 13.09 2.37 7.06
C VAL A 182 12.20 3.60 6.90
N MET A 183 11.96 4.04 5.66
CA MET A 183 11.21 5.27 5.38
C MET A 183 10.24 5.09 4.22
N ASP A 184 8.97 4.83 4.53
CA ASP A 184 7.82 4.87 3.61
C ASP A 184 7.13 6.24 3.62
N GLY A 185 6.06 6.41 2.86
CA GLY A 185 5.29 7.66 2.85
C GLY A 185 4.63 8.03 4.18
N ASN A 186 4.38 7.07 5.08
CA ASN A 186 3.90 7.32 6.43
C ASN A 186 5.02 7.88 7.29
N VAL A 187 6.18 7.26 7.25
CA VAL A 187 7.37 7.69 7.97
C VAL A 187 7.85 9.06 7.48
N GLU A 188 7.86 9.31 6.15
CA GLU A 188 8.14 10.63 5.57
C GLU A 188 7.25 11.72 6.19
N ARG A 189 5.95 11.44 6.35
CA ARG A 189 4.99 12.37 6.94
C ARG A 189 5.24 12.60 8.44
N VAL A 190 5.47 11.53 9.21
CA VAL A 190 5.77 11.62 10.63
C VAL A 190 7.03 12.46 10.87
N ILE A 191 8.12 12.12 10.18
CA ILE A 191 9.43 12.81 10.32
C ILE A 191 9.35 14.26 9.86
N SER A 192 8.68 14.54 8.74
CA SER A 192 8.55 15.91 8.25
C SER A 192 7.80 16.80 9.24
N ARG A 193 6.79 16.28 9.94
CA ARG A 193 6.04 16.97 10.99
C ARG A 193 6.82 17.12 12.28
N LEU A 194 7.48 16.04 12.68
CA LEU A 194 8.24 16.00 13.94
C LEU A 194 9.35 17.04 13.96
N PHE A 195 10.04 17.23 12.81
CA PHE A 195 11.19 18.12 12.66
C PHE A 195 10.94 19.37 11.81
N VAL A 196 9.72 19.60 11.33
CA VAL A 196 9.35 20.75 10.47
C VAL A 196 10.29 20.86 9.26
N ILE A 197 10.28 19.86 8.39
CA ILE A 197 11.11 19.85 7.19
C ILE A 197 10.39 20.61 6.08
N ASP A 198 10.74 21.87 5.86
CA ASP A 198 10.11 22.77 4.90
C ASP A 198 10.53 22.52 3.43
N ALA A 199 11.67 21.86 3.21
CA ALA A 199 12.11 21.53 1.87
C ALA A 199 11.13 20.55 1.20
N PRO A 200 10.69 20.81 -0.07
CA PRO A 200 9.68 19.99 -0.71
C PRO A 200 10.22 18.60 -1.09
N LEU A 201 9.30 17.62 -1.07
CA LEU A 201 9.56 16.30 -1.64
C LEU A 201 9.71 16.39 -3.18
N PRO A 202 10.59 15.59 -3.80
CA PRO A 202 11.40 14.52 -3.20
C PRO A 202 12.78 14.98 -2.66
N GLY A 203 13.17 16.24 -2.84
CA GLY A 203 14.51 16.74 -2.49
C GLY A 203 14.86 16.62 -1.02
N SER A 204 13.87 16.64 -0.12
CA SER A 204 14.07 16.51 1.33
C SER A 204 14.28 15.07 1.84
N LYS A 205 14.11 14.03 0.99
CA LYS A 205 14.22 12.62 1.41
C LYS A 205 15.56 12.26 2.09
N PRO A 206 16.74 12.70 1.61
CA PRO A 206 18.00 12.39 2.29
C PRO A 206 18.06 12.93 3.72
N ALA A 207 17.60 14.17 3.94
CA ALA A 207 17.53 14.77 5.25
C ALA A 207 16.55 14.06 6.20
N MET A 208 15.39 13.62 5.67
CA MET A 208 14.43 12.82 6.41
C MET A 208 15.03 11.45 6.79
N LYS A 209 15.70 10.77 5.85
CA LYS A 209 16.35 9.47 6.11
C LYS A 209 17.41 9.57 7.19
N ALA A 210 18.19 10.64 7.20
CA ALA A 210 19.17 10.89 8.26
C ALA A 210 18.52 11.05 9.66
N LYS A 211 17.33 11.70 9.74
CA LYS A 211 16.57 11.80 10.98
C LYS A 211 15.98 10.45 11.41
N VAL A 212 15.49 9.64 10.47
CA VAL A 212 15.05 8.26 10.77
C VAL A 212 16.21 7.45 11.32
N ALA A 213 17.38 7.48 10.66
CA ALA A 213 18.57 6.76 11.11
C ALA A 213 18.99 7.14 12.53
N ALA A 214 18.98 8.44 12.85
CA ALA A 214 19.32 8.93 14.19
C ALA A 214 18.32 8.52 15.28
N LEU A 215 17.05 8.26 14.91
CA LEU A 215 16.02 7.80 15.85
C LEU A 215 15.94 6.27 15.94
N THR A 216 16.43 5.54 14.94
CA THR A 216 16.34 4.08 14.90
C THR A 216 17.24 3.48 15.98
N PRO A 217 16.69 2.76 16.97
CA PRO A 217 17.48 2.16 18.05
C PRO A 217 18.25 0.94 17.57
N ALA A 218 19.31 0.58 18.27
CA ALA A 218 20.05 -0.67 18.05
C ALA A 218 19.25 -1.90 18.51
N ASP A 219 18.46 -1.73 19.58
CA ASP A 219 17.53 -2.75 20.04
C ASP A 219 16.15 -2.55 19.40
N ARG A 220 15.54 -3.63 18.95
CA ARG A 220 14.20 -3.63 18.34
C ARG A 220 14.02 -2.70 17.12
N PRO A 221 15.00 -2.57 16.19
CA PRO A 221 14.86 -1.67 15.03
C PRO A 221 13.68 -2.05 14.12
N GLY A 222 13.34 -3.34 14.01
CA GLY A 222 12.18 -3.82 13.26
C GLY A 222 10.86 -3.38 13.87
N ASP A 223 10.72 -3.45 15.19
CA ASP A 223 9.55 -2.93 15.89
C ASP A 223 9.42 -1.41 15.75
N PHE A 224 10.55 -0.69 15.85
CA PHE A 224 10.58 0.75 15.62
C PHE A 224 10.12 1.14 14.21
N ALA A 225 10.58 0.42 13.19
CA ALA A 225 10.16 0.64 11.81
C ALA A 225 8.65 0.43 11.64
N GLN A 226 8.12 -0.68 12.16
CA GLN A 226 6.69 -0.97 12.13
C GLN A 226 5.87 0.02 12.96
N ALA A 227 6.38 0.46 14.11
CA ALA A 227 5.76 1.46 14.96
C ALA A 227 5.61 2.82 14.25
N MET A 228 6.67 3.28 13.55
CA MET A 228 6.63 4.49 12.73
C MET A 228 5.59 4.42 11.61
N MET A 229 5.51 3.26 10.92
CA MET A 229 4.48 3.03 9.90
C MET A 229 3.07 3.05 10.49
N ASP A 230 2.87 2.40 11.65
CA ASP A 230 1.57 2.35 12.33
C ASP A 230 1.15 3.73 12.85
N LEU A 231 2.06 4.46 13.45
CA LEU A 231 1.83 5.84 13.89
C LEU A 231 1.35 6.71 12.72
N GLY A 232 2.04 6.62 11.57
CA GLY A 232 1.65 7.35 10.37
C GLY A 232 0.31 6.90 9.80
N ALA A 233 0.01 5.61 9.83
CA ALA A 233 -1.23 5.07 9.27
C ALA A 233 -2.47 5.35 10.14
N THR A 234 -2.33 5.42 11.48
CA THR A 234 -3.47 5.46 12.40
C THR A 234 -3.64 6.78 13.16
N ILE A 235 -2.57 7.44 13.53
CA ILE A 235 -2.57 8.65 14.35
C ILE A 235 -2.13 9.89 13.56
N CYS A 236 -0.94 9.85 12.97
CA CYS A 236 -0.37 10.97 12.21
C CYS A 236 -0.87 10.96 10.75
N THR A 237 -2.19 10.92 10.57
CA THR A 237 -2.86 10.85 9.27
C THR A 237 -2.65 12.10 8.42
N PRO A 238 -2.82 12.04 7.07
CA PRO A 238 -2.62 13.20 6.20
C PRO A 238 -3.50 14.39 6.55
N LYS A 239 -4.77 14.13 6.89
CA LYS A 239 -5.75 15.14 7.30
C LYS A 239 -6.25 14.81 8.70
N ARG A 240 -6.51 15.85 9.51
CA ARG A 240 -7.00 15.75 10.89
C ARG A 240 -6.26 14.68 11.71
N PRO A 241 -4.93 14.82 11.87
CA PRO A 241 -4.16 13.88 12.69
C PRO A 241 -4.62 13.92 14.15
N ALA A 242 -4.68 12.75 14.79
CA ALA A 242 -5.08 12.61 16.20
C ALA A 242 -3.90 12.94 17.15
N CYS A 243 -3.39 14.17 17.10
CA CYS A 243 -2.17 14.59 17.79
C CYS A 243 -2.22 14.39 19.31
N ALA A 244 -3.40 14.49 19.93
CA ALA A 244 -3.57 14.23 21.36
C ALA A 244 -3.23 12.79 21.78
N LEU A 245 -3.36 11.83 20.88
CA LEU A 245 -3.04 10.40 21.09
C LEU A 245 -1.61 10.03 20.67
N CYS A 246 -0.87 10.97 20.07
CA CYS A 246 0.45 10.73 19.52
C CYS A 246 1.50 10.55 20.63
N PRO A 247 2.34 9.50 20.61
CA PRO A 247 3.42 9.35 21.57
C PRO A 247 4.47 10.45 21.48
N PHE A 248 4.54 11.19 20.38
CA PHE A 248 5.45 12.31 20.17
C PHE A 248 4.80 13.69 20.33
N ASN A 249 3.59 13.81 20.89
CA ASN A 249 2.86 15.08 20.92
C ASN A 249 3.66 16.23 21.59
N GLY A 250 4.35 15.94 22.69
CA GLY A 250 5.16 16.91 23.42
C GLY A 250 6.46 17.34 22.73
N ALA A 251 6.91 16.57 21.69
CA ALA A 251 8.15 16.83 20.96
C ALA A 251 7.91 17.26 19.49
N CYS A 252 6.65 17.25 19.03
CA CYS A 252 6.34 17.49 17.64
C CYS A 252 6.35 18.99 17.29
N LEU A 253 7.35 19.44 16.52
CA LEU A 253 7.49 20.85 16.14
C LEU A 253 6.35 21.37 15.26
N ALA A 254 5.77 20.55 14.38
CA ALA A 254 4.62 20.96 13.57
C ALA A 254 3.36 21.14 14.41
N LEU A 255 3.17 20.34 15.47
CA LEU A 255 2.09 20.54 16.44
C LEU A 255 2.29 21.80 17.24
N ALA A 256 3.52 22.06 17.70
CA ALA A 256 3.86 23.29 18.44
C ALA A 256 3.62 24.59 17.62
N ARG A 257 3.60 24.46 16.27
CA ARG A 257 3.28 25.56 15.34
C ARG A 257 1.81 25.58 14.90
N ASP A 258 1.01 24.63 15.36
CA ASP A 258 -0.38 24.42 14.91
C ASP A 258 -0.53 24.18 13.39
N GLU A 259 0.51 23.65 12.74
CA GLU A 259 0.57 23.44 11.29
C GLU A 259 0.84 21.96 10.86
N PRO A 260 0.29 20.93 11.54
CA PRO A 260 0.68 19.54 11.22
C PRO A 260 0.29 19.12 9.79
N GLU A 261 -0.79 19.66 9.23
CA GLU A 261 -1.26 19.27 7.88
C GLU A 261 -0.43 19.88 6.75
N ARG A 262 0.36 20.92 7.02
CA ARG A 262 1.26 21.54 6.06
C ARG A 262 2.36 20.59 5.60
N PHE A 263 2.73 19.61 6.42
CA PHE A 263 3.85 18.70 6.17
C PHE A 263 3.40 17.29 5.82
N PRO A 264 4.14 16.58 4.91
CA PRO A 264 5.31 17.04 4.16
C PRO A 264 4.95 18.06 3.08
N VAL A 265 5.82 19.01 2.82
CA VAL A 265 5.70 19.94 1.69
C VAL A 265 5.89 19.16 0.39
N LYS A 266 4.98 19.36 -0.56
CA LYS A 266 5.01 18.68 -1.87
C LYS A 266 5.26 19.71 -2.96
N ALA A 267 6.12 19.35 -3.92
CA ALA A 267 6.25 20.15 -5.13
C ALA A 267 4.91 20.17 -5.90
N ALA A 268 4.67 21.25 -6.64
CA ALA A 268 3.49 21.39 -7.49
C ALA A 268 3.39 20.19 -8.46
N LYS A 269 2.19 19.61 -8.54
CA LYS A 269 1.94 18.50 -9.46
C LYS A 269 1.98 19.01 -10.90
N LYS A 270 2.82 18.39 -11.73
CA LYS A 270 2.77 18.60 -13.18
C LYS A 270 1.49 17.97 -13.75
N ALA A 271 0.88 18.63 -14.75
CA ALA A 271 -0.22 18.04 -15.48
C ALA A 271 0.20 16.71 -16.12
N LYS A 272 -0.70 15.73 -16.07
CA LYS A 272 -0.45 14.44 -16.73
C LYS A 272 -0.67 14.58 -18.23
N PRO A 273 0.28 14.15 -19.08
CA PRO A 273 0.04 14.11 -20.51
C PRO A 273 -1.07 13.10 -20.83
N VAL A 274 -1.87 13.40 -21.86
CA VAL A 274 -2.81 12.46 -22.44
C VAL A 274 -2.08 11.63 -23.48
N ARG A 275 -2.38 10.31 -23.53
CA ARG A 275 -1.93 9.38 -24.55
C ARG A 275 -3.13 8.78 -25.26
N LEU A 276 -2.99 8.59 -26.55
CA LEU A 276 -4.03 8.07 -27.41
C LEU A 276 -3.66 6.70 -27.95
N GLY A 277 -4.66 5.90 -28.34
CA GLY A 277 -4.47 4.61 -28.97
C GLY A 277 -5.80 3.96 -29.34
N ALA A 278 -5.73 2.77 -29.92
CA ALA A 278 -6.88 1.92 -30.21
C ALA A 278 -6.70 0.53 -29.59
N ALA A 279 -7.84 -0.11 -29.32
CA ALA A 279 -7.92 -1.48 -28.86
C ALA A 279 -8.99 -2.24 -29.67
N PHE A 280 -8.71 -3.49 -30.00
CA PHE A 280 -9.48 -4.29 -30.94
C PHE A 280 -10.01 -5.57 -30.25
N VAL A 281 -11.33 -5.66 -30.09
CA VAL A 281 -12.01 -6.81 -29.50
C VAL A 281 -12.64 -7.61 -30.60
N ALA A 282 -11.95 -8.66 -31.06
CA ALA A 282 -12.50 -9.64 -31.98
C ALA A 282 -13.29 -10.69 -31.20
N VAL A 283 -14.51 -10.99 -31.64
CA VAL A 283 -15.37 -12.01 -31.05
C VAL A 283 -15.70 -13.05 -32.15
N ASN A 284 -15.38 -14.30 -31.90
CA ASN A 284 -15.74 -15.36 -32.85
C ASN A 284 -17.21 -15.84 -32.67
N THR A 285 -17.68 -16.73 -33.52
CA THR A 285 -19.07 -17.27 -33.49
C THR A 285 -19.31 -18.14 -32.26
N SER A 286 -18.27 -18.73 -31.67
CA SER A 286 -18.33 -19.50 -30.43
C SER A 286 -18.33 -18.63 -29.15
N GLY A 287 -18.26 -17.29 -29.30
CA GLY A 287 -18.28 -16.36 -28.16
C GLY A 287 -16.92 -16.21 -27.45
N GLU A 288 -15.84 -16.61 -28.12
CA GLU A 288 -14.48 -16.42 -27.62
C GLU A 288 -13.93 -15.08 -28.12
N ILE A 289 -13.01 -14.50 -27.37
CA ILE A 289 -12.30 -13.28 -27.75
C ILE A 289 -10.83 -13.53 -28.00
N LEU A 290 -10.25 -12.79 -28.94
CA LEU A 290 -8.83 -12.85 -29.23
C LEU A 290 -8.06 -12.12 -28.14
N LEU A 291 -7.17 -12.85 -27.46
CA LEU A 291 -6.22 -12.32 -26.48
C LEU A 291 -4.79 -12.55 -26.99
N ARG A 292 -3.89 -11.71 -26.53
CA ARG A 292 -2.44 -11.91 -26.73
C ARG A 292 -1.68 -11.56 -25.46
N ARG A 293 -0.44 -12.04 -25.39
CA ARG A 293 0.50 -11.65 -24.34
C ARG A 293 1.27 -10.40 -24.79
N ARG A 294 1.27 -9.37 -23.95
CA ARG A 294 2.08 -8.18 -24.17
C ARG A 294 3.55 -8.53 -23.98
N ILE A 295 4.45 -7.91 -24.77
CA ILE A 295 5.90 -8.10 -24.61
C ILE A 295 6.32 -7.93 -23.14
N ASP A 296 7.31 -8.69 -22.69
CA ASP A 296 7.68 -8.80 -21.27
C ASP A 296 8.33 -7.54 -20.69
N SER A 297 8.52 -6.50 -21.49
CA SER A 297 9.12 -5.24 -21.07
C SER A 297 8.13 -4.06 -21.07
N GLY A 298 8.44 -3.04 -20.30
CA GLY A 298 7.66 -1.79 -20.27
C GLY A 298 6.36 -1.87 -19.50
N LEU A 299 5.45 -0.96 -19.84
CA LEU A 299 4.15 -0.80 -19.16
C LEU A 299 3.23 -2.00 -19.47
N LEU A 300 2.70 -2.64 -18.42
CA LEU A 300 1.87 -3.84 -18.51
C LEU A 300 2.54 -5.03 -19.21
N GLY A 301 3.88 -5.06 -19.31
CA GLY A 301 4.60 -6.15 -19.97
C GLY A 301 4.26 -7.51 -19.34
N GLY A 302 4.17 -8.56 -20.18
CA GLY A 302 3.81 -9.92 -19.78
C GLY A 302 2.35 -10.14 -19.39
N MET A 303 1.52 -9.08 -19.36
CA MET A 303 0.10 -9.19 -19.10
C MET A 303 -0.68 -9.60 -20.34
N THR A 304 -1.85 -10.21 -20.11
CA THR A 304 -2.82 -10.50 -21.15
C THR A 304 -3.51 -9.21 -21.61
N GLU A 305 -3.64 -9.02 -22.91
CA GLU A 305 -4.38 -7.90 -23.51
C GLU A 305 -5.20 -8.35 -24.74
N VAL A 306 -6.21 -7.59 -25.13
CA VAL A 306 -6.71 -7.62 -26.50
C VAL A 306 -5.70 -6.90 -27.40
N PRO A 307 -5.64 -7.18 -28.72
CA PRO A 307 -4.77 -6.43 -29.64
C PRO A 307 -4.96 -4.91 -29.48
N THR A 308 -3.84 -4.18 -29.38
CA THR A 308 -3.84 -2.72 -29.29
C THR A 308 -2.80 -2.12 -30.23
N THR A 309 -2.97 -0.84 -30.55
CA THR A 309 -1.90 -0.08 -31.22
C THR A 309 -0.69 0.14 -30.29
N ALA A 310 0.44 0.47 -30.85
CA ALA A 310 1.71 0.60 -30.11
C ALA A 310 1.80 1.91 -29.28
N TRP A 311 0.90 2.08 -28.33
CA TRP A 311 0.97 3.19 -27.36
C TRP A 311 1.91 2.86 -26.20
N THR A 312 2.53 3.91 -25.64
CA THR A 312 3.40 3.81 -24.47
C THR A 312 3.15 4.98 -23.51
N ALA A 313 3.82 5.00 -22.36
CA ALA A 313 3.80 6.17 -21.47
C ALA A 313 4.36 7.46 -22.11
N ARG A 314 5.07 7.34 -23.24
CA ARG A 314 5.77 8.46 -23.91
C ARG A 314 5.28 8.73 -25.33
N MET A 315 4.53 7.81 -25.93
CA MET A 315 4.16 7.87 -27.34
C MET A 315 2.70 7.45 -27.52
N ASP A 316 1.99 8.15 -28.40
CA ASP A 316 0.66 7.80 -28.84
C ASP A 316 0.69 6.65 -29.84
N GLY A 317 -0.32 5.78 -29.83
CA GLY A 317 -0.59 4.82 -30.90
C GLY A 317 -1.62 5.36 -31.90
N GLY A 318 -1.80 4.68 -33.03
CA GLY A 318 -2.88 4.98 -33.93
C GLY A 318 -4.25 4.82 -33.26
N THR A 319 -5.24 5.60 -33.69
CA THR A 319 -6.57 5.67 -33.04
C THR A 319 -7.71 5.14 -33.90
N ASP A 320 -7.46 4.80 -35.14
CA ASP A 320 -8.44 4.35 -36.12
C ASP A 320 -8.34 2.84 -36.45
N ALA A 321 -9.32 2.32 -37.17
CA ALA A 321 -9.45 0.91 -37.49
C ALA A 321 -8.42 0.40 -38.52
N SER A 322 -7.67 1.29 -39.19
CA SER A 322 -6.61 0.86 -40.16
C SER A 322 -5.46 0.15 -39.47
N HIS A 323 -5.31 0.31 -38.15
CA HIS A 323 -4.31 -0.33 -37.32
C HIS A 323 -4.78 -1.66 -36.71
N ALA A 324 -5.93 -2.18 -37.16
CA ALA A 324 -6.44 -3.46 -36.66
C ALA A 324 -5.50 -4.63 -36.99
N PRO A 325 -5.45 -5.67 -36.14
CA PRO A 325 -4.51 -6.79 -36.32
C PRO A 325 -4.77 -7.60 -37.58
N PHE A 326 -5.98 -7.52 -38.15
CA PHE A 326 -6.36 -8.17 -39.39
C PHE A 326 -7.58 -7.49 -40.02
N VAL A 327 -7.90 -7.82 -41.26
CA VAL A 327 -9.04 -7.28 -41.99
C VAL A 327 -10.33 -7.92 -41.49
N ALA A 328 -11.25 -7.11 -40.94
CA ALA A 328 -12.58 -7.51 -40.49
C ALA A 328 -13.53 -6.32 -40.50
N GLY A 329 -14.81 -6.54 -40.23
CA GLY A 329 -15.82 -5.48 -40.09
C GLY A 329 -15.74 -4.75 -38.75
N TRP A 330 -14.63 -4.04 -38.50
CA TRP A 330 -14.42 -3.30 -37.27
C TRP A 330 -15.39 -2.13 -37.11
N GLN A 331 -16.12 -2.13 -36.01
CA GLN A 331 -17.05 -1.07 -35.63
C GLN A 331 -16.59 -0.41 -34.33
N ALA A 332 -16.66 0.92 -34.27
CA ALA A 332 -16.33 1.68 -33.06
C ALA A 332 -17.36 1.36 -31.95
N ALA A 333 -16.87 0.91 -30.81
CA ALA A 333 -17.67 0.57 -29.62
C ALA A 333 -17.58 1.66 -28.54
N GLY A 334 -16.84 2.75 -28.80
CA GLY A 334 -16.67 3.90 -27.88
C GLY A 334 -15.22 4.13 -27.46
N VAL A 335 -15.05 4.94 -26.43
CA VAL A 335 -13.72 5.32 -25.89
C VAL A 335 -13.67 4.99 -24.41
N ILE A 336 -12.57 4.40 -23.96
CA ILE A 336 -12.28 4.24 -22.52
C ILE A 336 -11.20 5.22 -22.08
N VAL A 337 -11.30 5.67 -20.83
CA VAL A 337 -10.28 6.49 -20.18
C VAL A 337 -9.69 5.72 -19.01
N HIS A 338 -8.35 5.65 -18.98
CA HIS A 338 -7.64 5.02 -17.87
C HIS A 338 -6.48 5.90 -17.42
N VAL A 339 -6.47 6.25 -16.12
CA VAL A 339 -5.44 7.13 -15.55
C VAL A 339 -4.35 6.28 -14.92
N PHE A 340 -3.16 6.35 -15.51
CA PHE A 340 -1.94 5.81 -14.93
C PHE A 340 -1.26 6.83 -13.99
N THR A 341 -0.22 6.41 -13.29
CA THR A 341 0.52 7.28 -12.37
C THR A 341 1.06 8.53 -13.06
N HIS A 342 1.55 8.40 -14.31
CA HIS A 342 2.28 9.45 -15.02
C HIS A 342 1.56 10.04 -16.23
N PHE A 343 0.47 9.44 -16.69
CA PHE A 343 -0.30 9.88 -17.85
C PHE A 343 -1.75 9.38 -17.80
N GLU A 344 -2.61 9.97 -18.62
CA GLU A 344 -3.97 9.50 -18.91
C GLU A 344 -3.97 8.82 -20.27
N LEU A 345 -4.54 7.62 -20.37
CA LEU A 345 -4.69 6.88 -21.63
C LEU A 345 -6.15 6.95 -22.08
N ARG A 346 -6.34 7.31 -23.34
CA ARG A 346 -7.65 7.23 -24.04
C ARG A 346 -7.52 6.22 -25.16
N LEU A 347 -8.30 5.13 -25.10
CA LEU A 347 -8.34 4.11 -26.13
C LEU A 347 -9.67 4.16 -26.85
N THR A 348 -9.62 4.31 -28.18
CA THR A 348 -10.76 4.03 -29.03
C THR A 348 -10.94 2.51 -29.11
N VAL A 349 -12.10 2.02 -28.73
CA VAL A 349 -12.40 0.59 -28.71
C VAL A 349 -13.14 0.22 -29.98
N TYR A 350 -12.60 -0.77 -30.70
CA TYR A 350 -13.25 -1.38 -31.87
C TYR A 350 -13.66 -2.80 -31.55
N ARG A 351 -14.82 -3.22 -32.10
CA ARG A 351 -15.34 -4.59 -32.03
C ARG A 351 -15.56 -5.12 -33.42
N ALA A 352 -15.21 -6.37 -33.65
CA ALA A 352 -15.58 -7.10 -34.85
C ALA A 352 -16.10 -8.52 -34.49
N GLN A 353 -17.11 -8.97 -35.24
CA GLN A 353 -17.52 -10.37 -35.24
C GLN A 353 -16.74 -11.10 -36.34
N VAL A 354 -16.17 -12.25 -36.02
CA VAL A 354 -15.34 -13.03 -36.95
C VAL A 354 -15.77 -14.51 -36.95
N PRO A 355 -15.52 -15.26 -38.03
CA PRO A 355 -15.79 -16.70 -38.03
C PRO A 355 -14.87 -17.46 -37.07
N ASP A 356 -15.32 -18.64 -36.63
CA ASP A 356 -14.46 -19.56 -35.89
C ASP A 356 -13.30 -20.03 -36.76
N GLY A 357 -12.17 -20.35 -36.11
CA GLY A 357 -11.00 -20.87 -36.82
C GLY A 357 -10.22 -19.81 -37.59
N LEU A 358 -10.53 -18.52 -37.45
CA LEU A 358 -9.66 -17.46 -37.96
C LEU A 358 -8.26 -17.67 -37.40
N GLN A 359 -7.31 -18.03 -38.24
CA GLN A 359 -5.91 -18.21 -37.85
C GLN A 359 -5.28 -16.84 -37.66
N THR A 360 -4.89 -16.56 -36.46
CA THR A 360 -3.95 -15.51 -36.13
C THR A 360 -2.54 -16.12 -36.22
N GLY A 361 -1.54 -15.32 -36.58
CA GLY A 361 -0.15 -15.82 -36.61
C GLY A 361 0.27 -16.38 -35.25
N PRO A 362 1.35 -17.19 -35.19
CA PRO A 362 1.80 -17.84 -33.95
C PRO A 362 2.10 -16.85 -32.82
N ASP A 363 2.42 -15.60 -33.13
CA ASP A 363 2.68 -14.51 -32.17
C ASP A 363 1.46 -13.61 -31.92
N ASP A 364 0.31 -13.87 -32.60
CA ASP A 364 -0.84 -12.96 -32.59
C ASP A 364 -1.86 -13.24 -31.46
N GLY A 365 -1.69 -14.34 -30.71
CA GLY A 365 -2.50 -14.62 -29.53
C GLY A 365 -3.29 -15.95 -29.60
N TRP A 366 -4.28 -16.05 -28.72
CA TRP A 366 -5.19 -17.21 -28.61
C TRP A 366 -6.64 -16.77 -28.43
N TRP A 367 -7.55 -17.68 -28.73
CA TRP A 367 -8.98 -17.49 -28.50
C TRP A 367 -9.35 -17.96 -27.09
N GLU A 368 -10.06 -17.12 -26.32
CA GLU A 368 -10.43 -17.38 -24.93
C GLU A 368 -11.93 -17.18 -24.74
N PRO A 369 -12.66 -18.16 -24.16
CA PRO A 369 -14.06 -17.98 -23.80
C PRO A 369 -14.24 -16.77 -22.85
N VAL A 370 -15.26 -15.94 -23.14
CA VAL A 370 -15.58 -14.76 -22.31
C VAL A 370 -15.84 -15.15 -20.85
N THR A 371 -16.35 -16.37 -20.62
CA THR A 371 -16.59 -16.91 -19.25
C THR A 371 -15.32 -17.23 -18.47
N ASN A 372 -14.16 -17.34 -19.12
CA ASN A 372 -12.87 -17.69 -18.49
C ASN A 372 -11.91 -16.49 -18.32
N LEU A 373 -12.39 -15.28 -18.57
CA LEU A 373 -11.54 -14.06 -18.50
C LEU A 373 -10.99 -13.77 -17.12
N ASP A 374 -11.66 -14.20 -16.05
CA ASP A 374 -11.19 -14.00 -14.69
C ASP A 374 -9.95 -14.83 -14.34
N ALA A 375 -9.70 -15.93 -15.06
CA ALA A 375 -8.48 -16.71 -14.95
C ALA A 375 -7.28 -16.05 -15.67
N GLN A 376 -7.53 -15.07 -16.54
CA GLN A 376 -6.50 -14.43 -17.34
C GLN A 376 -5.85 -13.26 -16.59
N ALA A 377 -4.56 -13.04 -16.83
CA ALA A 377 -3.79 -11.93 -16.26
C ALA A 377 -4.17 -10.58 -16.90
N LEU A 378 -5.45 -10.23 -16.91
CA LEU A 378 -5.99 -9.01 -17.52
C LEU A 378 -5.85 -7.80 -16.60
N PRO A 379 -5.10 -6.75 -17.00
CA PRO A 379 -5.05 -5.50 -16.25
C PRO A 379 -6.38 -4.75 -16.33
N THR A 380 -6.66 -3.91 -15.34
CA THR A 380 -7.92 -3.14 -15.23
C THR A 380 -8.25 -2.36 -16.51
N VAL A 381 -7.26 -1.83 -17.23
CA VAL A 381 -7.48 -1.12 -18.49
C VAL A 381 -8.06 -2.05 -19.56
N MET A 382 -7.58 -3.30 -19.65
CA MET A 382 -8.09 -4.30 -20.61
C MET A 382 -9.49 -4.80 -20.21
N LYS A 383 -9.74 -4.99 -18.90
CA LYS A 383 -11.10 -5.27 -18.42
C LYS A 383 -12.09 -4.16 -18.82
N LYS A 384 -11.70 -2.88 -18.74
CA LYS A 384 -12.52 -1.76 -19.23
C LYS A 384 -12.75 -1.83 -20.75
N VAL A 385 -11.71 -2.14 -21.53
CA VAL A 385 -11.83 -2.28 -23.00
C VAL A 385 -12.81 -3.38 -23.37
N ILE A 386 -12.66 -4.55 -22.75
CA ILE A 386 -13.54 -5.70 -23.03
C ILE A 386 -14.98 -5.39 -22.61
N THR A 387 -15.19 -4.80 -21.43
CA THR A 387 -16.52 -4.40 -20.96
C THR A 387 -17.16 -3.35 -21.87
N GLN A 388 -16.37 -2.43 -22.45
CA GLN A 388 -16.87 -1.44 -23.40
C GLN A 388 -17.39 -2.09 -24.68
N ALA A 389 -16.70 -3.11 -25.19
CA ALA A 389 -17.10 -3.85 -26.38
C ALA A 389 -18.19 -4.91 -26.10
N ILE A 390 -18.13 -5.55 -24.92
CA ILE A 390 -19.03 -6.63 -24.49
C ILE A 390 -19.50 -6.32 -23.06
N PRO A 391 -20.61 -5.62 -22.86
CA PRO A 391 -21.03 -5.16 -21.53
C PRO A 391 -21.25 -6.24 -20.45
N SER A 392 -21.46 -7.49 -20.88
CA SER A 392 -21.66 -8.64 -19.99
C SER A 392 -20.37 -9.38 -19.60
N ALA A 393 -19.23 -9.13 -20.28
CA ALA A 393 -18.04 -9.96 -20.21
C ALA A 393 -17.26 -9.90 -18.87
N CYS A 394 -17.28 -8.79 -18.16
CA CYS A 394 -16.48 -8.59 -16.94
C CYS A 394 -17.34 -7.98 -15.81
N ARG A 395 -18.61 -8.33 -15.73
CA ARG A 395 -19.42 -7.96 -14.54
C ARG A 395 -19.03 -8.89 -13.41
N PRO A 396 -18.72 -8.37 -12.21
CA PRO A 396 -18.65 -9.23 -11.05
C PRO A 396 -20.03 -9.87 -10.89
N GLU A 397 -20.09 -11.20 -10.90
CA GLU A 397 -21.28 -11.90 -10.43
C GLU A 397 -21.56 -11.36 -9.02
N ASN A 398 -22.75 -10.82 -8.81
CA ASN A 398 -23.26 -10.55 -7.47
C ASN A 398 -23.27 -11.90 -6.73
N ARG A 399 -22.20 -12.20 -6.01
CA ARG A 399 -22.24 -13.26 -5.01
C ARG A 399 -23.07 -12.72 -3.87
N ASN A 400 -24.36 -13.11 -3.89
CA ASN A 400 -25.27 -12.99 -2.76
C ASN A 400 -24.73 -13.75 -1.55
#